data_dc570ced1c79e54f9c6477857da8d6f2
#
_entry.id   dc570ced1c79e54f9c6477857da8d6f2
#
_cell.length_a   1.000
_cell.length_b   1.000
_cell.length_c   1.000
_cell.angle_alpha   90.00
_cell.angle_beta   90.00
_cell.angle_gamma   90.00
#
_symmetry.space_group_name_H-M   'P 1'
#
loop_
_entity.id
_entity.type
_entity.pdbx_description
1 polymer ?
#
loop_
_entity_poly.entity_id
_entity_poly.type
_entity_poly.pdbx_seq_one_letter_code
_entity_poly.pdbx_strand_id
1 'polypeptide(L)'
;MIKKQRKTKETDISLELEIYGSGNSDIDTGIGFFDHMLTALAKHSLMDIKLHCKGDLHIDDHHSVEDCGIVLGQAIKEALYPLGS
;
A
#
# COMPACT_ATOMS: atom_id res chain seq x y z
N MET A 1 -4.95 -13.68 -0.93
CA MET A 1 -4.27 -12.43 -1.30
C MET A 1 -5.29 -11.35 -1.62
N ILE A 2 -5.08 -10.17 -1.06
CA ILE A 2 -5.94 -9.01 -1.31
C ILE A 2 -5.32 -8.16 -2.41
N LYS A 3 -6.11 -7.81 -3.42
CA LYS A 3 -5.68 -6.92 -4.50
C LYS A 3 -6.59 -5.72 -4.54
N LYS A 4 -6.02 -4.54 -4.57
CA LYS A 4 -6.75 -3.27 -4.62
C LYS A 4 -6.17 -2.36 -5.69
N GLN A 5 -7.02 -1.57 -6.29
CA GLN A 5 -6.61 -0.49 -7.19
C GLN A 5 -7.45 0.73 -6.90
N ARG A 6 -6.81 1.89 -6.85
CA ARG A 6 -7.49 3.16 -6.67
C ARG A 6 -6.90 4.16 -7.63
N LYS A 7 -7.73 4.68 -8.50
CA LYS A 7 -7.31 5.69 -9.48
C LYS A 7 -8.12 6.95 -9.29
N THR A 8 -7.43 8.06 -9.09
CA THR A 8 -8.03 9.39 -9.05
C THR A 8 -7.39 10.24 -10.13
N LYS A 9 -7.75 11.53 -10.19
CA LYS A 9 -7.11 12.45 -11.13
C LYS A 9 -5.63 12.66 -10.81
N GLU A 10 -5.26 12.54 -9.55
CA GLU A 10 -3.92 12.82 -9.05
C GLU A 10 -3.07 11.59 -8.85
N THR A 11 -3.69 10.43 -8.61
CA THR A 11 -2.93 9.22 -8.25
C THR A 11 -3.49 7.98 -8.92
N ASP A 12 -2.60 7.00 -9.14
CA ASP A 12 -2.96 5.66 -9.60
C ASP A 12 -2.22 4.67 -8.71
N ILE A 13 -2.96 3.93 -7.89
CA ILE A 13 -2.40 3.06 -6.86
C ILE A 13 -2.82 1.63 -7.13
N SER A 14 -1.84 0.72 -7.13
CA SER A 14 -2.12 -0.72 -7.15
C SER A 14 -1.45 -1.37 -5.95
N LEU A 15 -2.18 -2.26 -5.30
CA LEU A 15 -1.75 -2.95 -4.09
C LEU A 15 -2.06 -4.43 -4.17
N GLU A 16 -1.09 -5.26 -3.78
CA GLU A 16 -1.29 -6.67 -3.50
C GLU A 16 -0.77 -6.93 -2.08
N LEU A 17 -1.61 -7.52 -1.25
CA LEU A 17 -1.30 -7.79 0.16
C LEU A 17 -1.57 -9.24 0.50
N GLU A 18 -0.57 -9.91 1.07
CA GLU A 18 -0.71 -11.26 1.64
C GLU A 18 -0.26 -11.22 3.10
N ILE A 19 -1.22 -11.36 4.03
CA ILE A 19 -0.90 -11.26 5.45
C ILE A 19 -0.15 -12.49 5.98
N TYR A 20 -0.28 -13.62 5.32
CA TYR A 20 0.46 -14.84 5.69
C TYR A 20 1.61 -15.06 4.72
N GLY A 21 2.42 -14.01 4.53
CA GLY A 21 3.53 -14.04 3.61
C GLY A 21 4.85 -14.38 4.27
N SER A 22 5.93 -13.91 3.64
CA SER A 22 7.30 -14.15 4.09
C SER A 22 8.07 -12.86 4.37
N GLY A 23 7.41 -11.72 4.32
CA GLY A 23 8.03 -10.42 4.51
C GLY A 23 8.61 -9.83 3.24
N ASN A 24 8.15 -10.28 2.08
CA ASN A 24 8.58 -9.75 0.80
C ASN A 24 7.91 -8.40 0.53
N SER A 25 8.65 -7.49 -0.08
CA SER A 25 8.10 -6.18 -0.42
C SER A 25 8.55 -5.75 -1.81
N ASP A 26 7.64 -5.07 -2.50
CA ASP A 26 7.91 -4.41 -3.77
C ASP A 26 7.13 -3.09 -3.72
N ILE A 27 7.81 -2.03 -3.25
CA ILE A 27 7.15 -0.79 -2.90
C ILE A 27 7.78 0.36 -3.67
N ASP A 28 6.96 1.07 -4.41
CA ASP A 28 7.36 2.23 -5.20
C ASP A 28 6.23 3.26 -5.16
N THR A 29 6.29 4.18 -4.22
CA THR A 29 5.32 5.27 -4.09
C THR A 29 5.86 6.59 -4.64
N GLY A 30 7.14 6.64 -4.98
CA GLY A 30 7.82 7.87 -5.37
C GLY A 30 8.28 8.70 -4.18
N ILE A 31 8.01 8.26 -2.95
CA ILE A 31 8.40 8.94 -1.73
C ILE A 31 9.30 8.01 -0.93
N GLY A 32 10.62 8.28 -0.97
CA GLY A 32 11.61 7.36 -0.43
C GLY A 32 11.42 7.01 1.03
N PHE A 33 11.08 7.98 1.86
CA PHE A 33 10.84 7.75 3.29
C PHE A 33 9.65 6.80 3.52
N PHE A 34 8.58 7.00 2.78
CA PHE A 34 7.38 6.18 2.86
C PHE A 34 7.67 4.76 2.35
N ASP A 35 8.41 4.64 1.26
CA ASP A 35 8.83 3.35 0.73
C ASP A 35 9.63 2.56 1.76
N HIS A 36 10.55 3.25 2.44
CA HIS A 36 11.38 2.63 3.47
C HIS A 36 10.54 2.14 4.66
N MET A 37 9.59 2.96 5.11
CA MET A 37 8.71 2.58 6.23
C MET A 37 7.86 1.35 5.89
N LEU A 38 7.28 1.31 4.70
CA LEU A 38 6.44 0.19 4.29
C LEU A 38 7.25 -1.08 4.07
N THR A 39 8.46 -0.96 3.55
CA THR A 39 9.38 -2.09 3.41
C THR A 39 9.72 -2.69 4.78
N ALA A 40 9.99 -1.84 5.76
CA ALA A 40 10.23 -2.29 7.14
C ALA A 40 8.99 -2.94 7.74
N LEU A 41 7.80 -2.38 7.49
CA LEU A 41 6.55 -2.96 7.96
C LEU A 41 6.36 -4.37 7.39
N ALA A 42 6.56 -4.57 6.10
CA ALA A 42 6.43 -5.88 5.47
C ALA A 42 7.41 -6.88 6.12
N LYS A 43 8.66 -6.48 6.29
CA LYS A 43 9.69 -7.36 6.85
C LYS A 43 9.37 -7.77 8.28
N HIS A 44 8.97 -6.83 9.13
CA HIS A 44 8.71 -7.12 10.55
C HIS A 44 7.39 -7.83 10.78
N SER A 45 6.39 -7.58 9.96
CA SER A 45 5.08 -8.23 10.09
C SER A 45 4.99 -9.56 9.35
N LEU A 46 5.99 -9.87 8.51
CA LEU A 46 6.00 -11.03 7.60
C LEU A 46 4.87 -11.01 6.58
N MET A 47 4.25 -9.87 6.35
CA MET A 47 3.31 -9.69 5.25
C MET A 47 4.06 -9.48 3.95
N ASP A 48 3.50 -9.97 2.85
CA ASP A 48 4.00 -9.61 1.53
C ASP A 48 3.20 -8.40 1.04
N ILE A 49 3.89 -7.32 0.69
CA ILE A 49 3.27 -6.08 0.25
C ILE A 49 3.86 -5.67 -1.09
N LYS A 50 3.01 -5.57 -2.10
CA LYS A 50 3.37 -4.97 -3.38
C LYS A 50 2.51 -3.72 -3.55
N LEU A 51 3.13 -2.55 -3.46
CA LEU A 51 2.43 -1.28 -3.54
C LEU A 51 3.13 -0.36 -4.52
N HIS A 52 2.45 -0.03 -5.60
CA HIS A 52 2.95 0.89 -6.60
C HIS A 52 1.99 2.06 -6.72
N CYS A 53 2.52 3.26 -6.63
CA CYS A 53 1.74 4.49 -6.72
C CYS A 53 2.40 5.43 -7.73
N LYS A 54 1.62 5.88 -8.70
CA LYS A 54 1.98 6.98 -9.58
C LYS A 54 1.13 8.18 -9.20
N GLY A 55 1.78 9.26 -8.82
CA GLY A 55 1.09 10.47 -8.43
C GLY A 55 1.77 11.69 -8.99
N ASP A 56 1.06 12.83 -8.94
CA ASP A 56 1.64 14.10 -9.34
C ASP A 56 2.35 14.73 -8.15
N LEU A 57 3.61 14.34 -7.97
CA LEU A 57 4.44 14.80 -6.85
C LEU A 57 4.83 16.28 -6.96
N HIS A 58 4.62 16.89 -8.13
CA HIS A 58 4.88 18.30 -8.31
C HIS A 58 3.84 19.19 -7.61
N ILE A 59 2.66 18.63 -7.39
CA ILE A 59 1.58 19.37 -6.78
C ILE A 59 1.53 19.13 -5.27
N ASP A 60 1.44 17.85 -4.84
CA ASP A 60 1.27 17.55 -3.44
C ASP A 60 1.55 16.08 -3.12
N ASP A 61 2.63 15.85 -2.36
CA ASP A 61 3.00 14.51 -1.90
C ASP A 61 1.96 13.91 -0.94
N HIS A 62 1.19 14.77 -0.23
CA HIS A 62 0.21 14.32 0.73
C HIS A 62 -0.87 13.44 0.11
N HIS A 63 -1.29 13.74 -1.11
CA HIS A 63 -2.31 12.95 -1.78
C HIS A 63 -1.87 11.51 -1.98
N SER A 64 -0.61 11.31 -2.40
CA SER A 64 -0.09 9.96 -2.60
C SER A 64 0.01 9.18 -1.28
N VAL A 65 0.50 9.83 -0.22
CA VAL A 65 0.61 9.18 1.10
C VAL A 65 -0.76 8.84 1.67
N GLU A 66 -1.69 9.80 1.62
CA GLU A 66 -3.04 9.57 2.14
C GLU A 66 -3.76 8.46 1.38
N ASP A 67 -3.71 8.50 0.04
CA ASP A 67 -4.38 7.51 -0.78
C ASP A 67 -3.78 6.12 -0.60
N CYS A 68 -2.46 6.01 -0.53
CA CYS A 68 -1.80 4.74 -0.25
C CYS A 68 -2.18 4.22 1.14
N GLY A 69 -2.26 5.11 2.13
CA GLY A 69 -2.69 4.73 3.48
C GLY A 69 -4.12 4.21 3.51
N ILE A 70 -5.03 4.85 2.77
CA ILE A 70 -6.42 4.42 2.68
C ILE A 70 -6.51 3.03 2.04
N VAL A 71 -5.84 2.84 0.91
CA VAL A 71 -5.87 1.55 0.18
C VAL A 71 -5.27 0.44 1.02
N LEU A 72 -4.13 0.68 1.64
CA LEU A 72 -3.46 -0.31 2.48
C LEU A 72 -4.32 -0.64 3.71
N GLY A 73 -4.90 0.38 4.36
CA GLY A 73 -5.78 0.17 5.52
C GLY A 73 -7.00 -0.66 5.16
N GLN A 74 -7.63 -0.39 4.02
CA GLN A 74 -8.77 -1.17 3.55
C GLN A 74 -8.38 -2.62 3.27
N ALA A 75 -7.22 -2.85 2.66
CA ALA A 75 -6.74 -4.20 2.37
C ALA A 75 -6.46 -4.98 3.64
N ILE A 76 -5.83 -4.36 4.64
CA ILE A 76 -5.57 -5.01 5.92
C ILE A 76 -6.89 -5.36 6.61
N LYS A 77 -7.86 -4.44 6.60
CA LYS A 77 -9.17 -4.69 7.20
C LYS A 77 -9.86 -5.88 6.53
N GLU A 78 -9.86 -5.93 5.20
CA GLU A 78 -10.46 -7.05 4.48
C GLU A 78 -9.75 -8.37 4.77
N ALA A 79 -8.43 -8.36 4.91
CA ALA A 79 -7.66 -9.57 5.19
C ALA A 79 -7.93 -10.11 6.59
N LEU A 80 -8.14 -9.22 7.56
CA LEU A 80 -8.38 -9.61 8.96
C LEU A 80 -9.85 -9.90 9.24
N TYR A 81 -10.78 -9.28 8.49
CA TYR A 81 -12.22 -9.42 8.73
C TYR A 81 -12.92 -9.78 7.41
N PRO A 82 -12.60 -10.95 6.83
CA PRO A 82 -13.12 -11.32 5.51
C PRO A 82 -14.63 -11.50 5.46
N LEU A 83 -15.30 -11.66 6.60
CA LEU A 83 -16.74 -11.83 6.67
C LEU A 83 -17.47 -10.53 7.04
N GLY A 84 -16.79 -9.42 6.98
CA GLY A 84 -17.39 -8.10 7.17
C GLY A 84 -17.73 -7.74 8.60
N SER A 85 -17.23 -8.47 9.53
CA SER A 85 -17.47 -8.18 10.96
C SER A 85 -16.35 -7.38 11.57
#